data_4c9de1c586571d12a8f078ee283dbc56
#
_entry.id   4c9de1c586571d12a8f078ee283dbc56
#
_cell.length_a   1.000
_cell.length_b   1.000
_cell.length_c   1.000
_cell.angle_alpha   90.00
_cell.angle_beta   90.00
_cell.angle_gamma   90.00
#
_symmetry.space_group_name_H-M   'P 1'
#
loop_
_entity.id
_entity.type
_entity.pdbx_description
1 polymer ?
#
loop_
_entity_poly.entity_id
_entity_poly.type
_entity_poly.pdbx_seq_one_letter_code
_entity_poly.pdbx_strand_id
1 'polypeptide(L)'
;PTYLKTIHNQLSAILNYAVNFYDLRSNPCRKAGSMGKSKADERPYWTLEEFQKFSDAIMDKQDSWIAFQILFWTGMRIGELLALQVKDIDFEQGTITVDESLTRLDGEDLITAPKTESSVRVITIHKELQEELKEYIATLYHVRPGTRLFAGRTKSFFEHEMERGIKLSGVKKITV
;
A
#
# COMPACT_ATOMS: atom_id res chain seq x y z
N PRO A 1 21.77 -5.71 5.37
CA PRO A 1 20.44 -5.56 4.78
C PRO A 1 19.77 -6.90 4.55
N THR A 2 18.44 -6.98 4.73
CA THR A 2 17.63 -8.20 4.49
C THR A 2 17.73 -8.69 3.05
N TYR A 3 17.92 -7.79 2.10
CA TYR A 3 18.11 -8.12 0.68
C TYR A 3 19.31 -9.03 0.42
N LEU A 4 20.45 -8.81 1.09
CA LEU A 4 21.62 -9.70 0.99
C LEU A 4 21.29 -11.11 1.47
N LYS A 5 20.46 -11.25 2.53
CA LYS A 5 20.01 -12.56 2.99
C LYS A 5 19.11 -13.24 1.96
N THR A 6 18.23 -12.50 1.30
CA THR A 6 17.38 -13.03 0.24
C THR A 6 18.22 -13.56 -0.92
N ILE A 7 19.21 -12.80 -1.40
CA ILE A 7 20.14 -13.25 -2.46
C ILE A 7 20.89 -14.51 -2.01
N HIS A 8 21.45 -14.50 -0.79
CA HIS A 8 22.18 -15.66 -0.27
C HIS A 8 21.29 -16.91 -0.23
N ASN A 9 20.02 -16.78 0.24
CA ASN A 9 19.08 -17.88 0.30
C ASN A 9 18.76 -18.44 -1.10
N GLN A 10 18.50 -17.56 -2.08
CA GLN A 10 18.25 -17.98 -3.48
C GLN A 10 19.46 -18.69 -4.09
N LEU A 11 20.66 -18.13 -3.91
CA LEU A 11 21.88 -18.76 -4.39
C LEU A 11 22.09 -20.13 -3.72
N SER A 12 21.88 -20.20 -2.40
CA SER A 12 22.01 -21.46 -1.66
C SER A 12 20.98 -22.50 -2.13
N ALA A 13 19.77 -22.10 -2.50
CA ALA A 13 18.76 -23.00 -3.07
C ALA A 13 19.22 -23.58 -4.41
N ILE A 14 19.73 -22.73 -5.32
CA ILE A 14 20.29 -23.16 -6.61
C ILE A 14 21.45 -24.14 -6.43
N LEU A 15 22.38 -23.83 -5.51
CA LEU A 15 23.54 -24.70 -5.28
C LEU A 15 23.15 -26.01 -4.56
N ASN A 16 22.11 -26.02 -3.72
CA ASN A 16 21.55 -27.26 -3.18
C ASN A 16 20.96 -28.14 -4.31
N TYR A 17 20.28 -27.51 -5.29
CA TYR A 17 19.78 -28.23 -6.45
C TYR A 17 20.94 -28.86 -7.24
N ALA A 18 22.02 -28.12 -7.45
CA ALA A 18 23.23 -28.65 -8.10
C ALA A 18 23.91 -29.79 -7.33
N VAL A 19 23.91 -29.74 -6.01
CA VAL A 19 24.38 -30.86 -5.18
C VAL A 19 23.51 -32.12 -5.39
N ASN A 20 22.21 -31.96 -5.49
CA ASN A 20 21.29 -33.08 -5.57
C ASN A 20 21.18 -33.71 -6.97
N PHE A 21 21.41 -32.91 -8.03
CA PHE A 21 21.10 -33.33 -9.39
C PHE A 21 22.27 -33.18 -10.39
N TYR A 22 23.36 -32.50 -10.02
CA TYR A 22 24.48 -32.21 -10.92
C TYR A 22 25.85 -32.51 -10.31
N ASP A 23 25.91 -33.46 -9.38
CA ASP A 23 27.14 -33.94 -8.75
C ASP A 23 28.03 -32.86 -8.13
N LEU A 24 27.47 -31.69 -7.78
CA LEU A 24 28.22 -30.71 -7.01
C LEU A 24 28.53 -31.29 -5.63
N ARG A 25 29.81 -31.40 -5.28
CA ARG A 25 30.28 -32.09 -4.09
C ARG A 25 29.71 -31.53 -2.78
N SER A 26 29.49 -30.22 -2.69
CA SER A 26 28.90 -29.55 -1.54
C SER A 26 28.45 -28.13 -1.89
N ASN A 27 27.45 -27.61 -1.15
CA ASN A 27 27.02 -26.24 -1.32
C ASN A 27 27.99 -25.25 -0.64
N PRO A 28 28.72 -24.41 -1.42
CA PRO A 28 29.67 -23.45 -0.85
C PRO A 28 29.01 -22.36 0.00
N CYS A 29 27.73 -22.06 -0.17
CA CYS A 29 27.01 -21.10 0.68
C CYS A 29 26.91 -21.58 2.13
N ARG A 30 26.88 -22.90 2.38
CA ARG A 30 26.89 -23.45 3.74
C ARG A 30 28.23 -23.18 4.44
N LYS A 31 29.33 -23.23 3.68
CA LYS A 31 30.68 -22.94 4.19
C LYS A 31 30.89 -21.44 4.42
N ALA A 32 30.32 -20.60 3.56
CA ALA A 32 30.39 -19.15 3.69
C ALA A 32 29.56 -18.58 4.86
N GLY A 33 28.58 -19.36 5.33
CA GLY A 33 27.68 -18.93 6.41
C GLY A 33 26.60 -17.96 5.93
N SER A 34 25.67 -17.60 6.83
CA SER A 34 24.54 -16.72 6.49
C SER A 34 24.98 -15.27 6.32
N MET A 35 24.54 -14.63 5.23
CA MET A 35 24.81 -13.22 4.95
C MET A 35 23.56 -12.36 5.17
N GLY A 36 23.78 -11.14 5.67
CA GLY A 36 22.71 -10.16 5.88
C GLY A 36 21.90 -10.35 7.18
N LYS A 37 21.01 -9.39 7.44
CA LYS A 37 20.16 -9.41 8.65
C LYS A 37 18.95 -10.33 8.44
N SER A 38 18.56 -11.05 9.51
CA SER A 38 17.36 -11.91 9.51
C SER A 38 16.07 -11.11 9.59
N LYS A 39 16.09 -9.98 10.28
CA LYS A 39 14.93 -9.08 10.47
C LYS A 39 15.24 -7.73 9.85
N ALA A 40 14.25 -7.15 9.23
CA ALA A 40 14.29 -5.74 8.83
C ALA A 40 14.35 -4.86 10.10
N ASP A 41 14.93 -3.69 9.98
CA ASP A 41 14.77 -2.65 11.00
C ASP A 41 13.28 -2.25 11.04
N GLU A 42 12.79 -1.87 12.21
CA GLU A 42 11.40 -1.40 12.35
C GLU A 42 11.15 -0.21 11.43
N ARG A 43 10.05 -0.26 10.70
CA ARG A 43 9.68 0.87 9.85
C ARG A 43 9.05 1.96 10.71
N PRO A 44 9.42 3.23 10.49
CA PRO A 44 8.77 4.32 11.19
C PRO A 44 7.28 4.36 10.80
N TYR A 45 6.44 4.66 11.77
CA TYR A 45 5.00 4.88 11.61
C TYR A 45 4.62 6.19 12.30
N TRP A 46 3.52 6.79 11.89
CA TRP A 46 2.99 7.97 12.57
C TRP A 46 2.11 7.60 13.75
N THR A 47 2.20 8.39 14.82
CA THR A 47 1.18 8.43 15.87
C THR A 47 -0.05 9.18 15.34
N LEU A 48 -1.17 9.08 16.07
CA LEU A 48 -2.38 9.84 15.73
C LEU A 48 -2.11 11.36 15.65
N GLU A 49 -1.35 11.90 16.60
CA GLU A 49 -1.00 13.32 16.63
C GLU A 49 -0.14 13.73 15.44
N GLU A 50 0.80 12.89 15.02
CA GLU A 50 1.62 13.14 13.82
C GLU A 50 0.77 13.09 12.55
N PHE A 51 -0.17 12.14 12.47
CA PHE A 51 -1.10 12.06 11.35
C PHE A 51 -2.04 13.28 11.30
N GLN A 52 -2.57 13.74 12.43
CA GLN A 52 -3.40 14.95 12.47
C GLN A 52 -2.63 16.17 11.94
N LYS A 53 -1.41 16.40 12.41
CA LYS A 53 -0.55 17.50 11.89
C LYS A 53 -0.31 17.39 10.38
N PHE A 54 -0.08 16.18 9.89
CA PHE A 54 0.07 15.94 8.46
C PHE A 54 -1.24 16.22 7.71
N SER A 55 -2.36 15.70 8.19
CA SER A 55 -3.69 15.87 7.61
C SER A 55 -4.07 17.35 7.49
N ASP A 56 -3.89 18.13 8.56
CA ASP A 56 -4.17 19.57 8.57
C ASP A 56 -3.32 20.32 7.53
N ALA A 57 -2.07 19.90 7.33
CA ALA A 57 -1.15 20.54 6.39
C ALA A 57 -1.48 20.30 4.91
N ILE A 58 -2.33 19.31 4.59
CA ILE A 58 -2.70 18.94 3.21
C ILE A 58 -4.18 19.16 2.87
N MET A 59 -4.95 19.79 3.74
CA MET A 59 -6.38 20.06 3.53
C MET A 59 -6.69 20.90 2.29
N ASP A 60 -5.68 21.60 1.76
CA ASP A 60 -5.77 22.40 0.52
C ASP A 60 -6.07 21.56 -0.73
N LYS A 61 -5.86 20.23 -0.69
CA LYS A 61 -6.14 19.30 -1.77
C LYS A 61 -7.02 18.15 -1.30
N GLN A 62 -8.31 18.28 -1.54
CA GLN A 62 -9.33 17.36 -1.04
C GLN A 62 -9.10 15.90 -1.45
N ASP A 63 -8.68 15.64 -2.69
CA ASP A 63 -8.40 14.29 -3.17
C ASP A 63 -7.20 13.64 -2.46
N SER A 64 -6.16 14.40 -2.18
CA SER A 64 -5.02 13.92 -1.40
C SER A 64 -5.40 13.72 0.07
N TRP A 65 -6.12 14.68 0.63
CA TRP A 65 -6.54 14.63 2.02
C TRP A 65 -7.39 13.39 2.31
N ILE A 66 -8.47 13.16 1.54
CA ILE A 66 -9.36 12.00 1.75
C ILE A 66 -8.63 10.66 1.49
N ALA A 67 -7.71 10.62 0.52
CA ALA A 67 -6.92 9.43 0.25
C ALA A 67 -6.06 9.03 1.46
N PHE A 68 -5.41 10.00 2.11
CA PHE A 68 -4.62 9.71 3.30
C PHE A 68 -5.47 9.41 4.54
N GLN A 69 -6.69 9.97 4.66
CA GLN A 69 -7.66 9.55 5.67
C GLN A 69 -8.01 8.07 5.49
N ILE A 70 -8.37 7.66 4.29
CA ILE A 70 -8.67 6.24 3.99
C ILE A 70 -7.47 5.35 4.34
N LEU A 71 -6.27 5.68 3.85
CA LEU A 71 -5.07 4.88 4.09
C LEU A 71 -4.76 4.73 5.58
N PHE A 72 -4.87 5.81 6.35
CA PHE A 72 -4.55 5.80 7.78
C PHE A 72 -5.55 4.96 8.58
N TRP A 73 -6.86 5.18 8.36
CA TRP A 73 -7.89 4.53 9.15
C TRP A 73 -8.18 3.09 8.74
N THR A 74 -7.90 2.71 7.49
CA THR A 74 -8.19 1.36 6.99
C THR A 74 -6.96 0.45 6.89
N GLY A 75 -5.78 1.03 6.85
CA GLY A 75 -4.54 0.28 6.62
C GLY A 75 -4.47 -0.41 5.26
N MET A 76 -5.27 0.01 4.27
CA MET A 76 -5.19 -0.56 2.93
C MET A 76 -3.90 -0.15 2.22
N ARG A 77 -3.50 -0.95 1.25
CA ARG A 77 -2.33 -0.66 0.43
C ARG A 77 -2.67 0.40 -0.62
N ILE A 78 -1.67 1.17 -1.06
CA ILE A 78 -1.86 2.22 -2.08
C ILE A 78 -2.48 1.67 -3.38
N GLY A 79 -2.13 0.45 -3.80
CA GLY A 79 -2.75 -0.18 -4.98
C GLY A 79 -4.23 -0.51 -4.78
N GLU A 80 -4.63 -0.90 -3.59
CA GLU A 80 -6.02 -1.14 -3.21
C GLU A 80 -6.81 0.18 -3.19
N LEU A 81 -6.24 1.25 -2.63
CA LEU A 81 -6.82 2.60 -2.67
C LEU A 81 -7.06 3.08 -4.10
N LEU A 82 -6.09 2.89 -5.00
CA LEU A 82 -6.19 3.31 -6.40
C LEU A 82 -7.23 2.51 -7.21
N ALA A 83 -7.51 1.27 -6.79
CA ALA A 83 -8.56 0.44 -7.37
C ALA A 83 -9.95 0.75 -6.81
N LEU A 84 -10.06 1.36 -5.61
CA LEU A 84 -11.29 1.56 -4.86
C LEU A 84 -12.37 2.27 -5.67
N GLN A 85 -13.55 1.64 -5.77
CA GLN A 85 -14.71 2.13 -6.51
C GLN A 85 -15.83 2.55 -5.56
N VAL A 86 -16.76 3.33 -6.03
CA VAL A 86 -17.93 3.77 -5.24
C VAL A 86 -18.77 2.59 -4.75
N LYS A 87 -18.93 1.55 -5.56
CA LYS A 87 -19.67 0.33 -5.20
C LYS A 87 -19.08 -0.45 -4.02
N ASP A 88 -17.79 -0.25 -3.74
CA ASP A 88 -17.07 -0.98 -2.71
C ASP A 88 -17.32 -0.41 -1.32
N ILE A 89 -18.01 0.76 -1.24
CA ILE A 89 -18.34 1.45 -0.01
C ILE A 89 -19.81 1.22 0.31
N ASP A 90 -20.08 0.55 1.41
CA ASP A 90 -21.42 0.38 1.97
C ASP A 90 -21.62 1.39 3.11
N PHE A 91 -22.36 2.45 2.83
CA PHE A 91 -22.67 3.50 3.81
C PHE A 91 -23.75 3.09 4.82
N GLU A 92 -24.53 2.06 4.55
CA GLU A 92 -25.55 1.55 5.50
C GLU A 92 -24.86 0.70 6.58
N GLN A 93 -23.93 -0.16 6.16
CA GLN A 93 -23.14 -1.00 7.05
C GLN A 93 -21.90 -0.29 7.60
N GLY A 94 -21.50 0.83 7.01
CA GLY A 94 -20.27 1.55 7.36
C GLY A 94 -19.02 0.75 7.05
N THR A 95 -18.94 0.15 5.87
CA THR A 95 -17.83 -0.75 5.48
C THR A 95 -17.25 -0.42 4.12
N ILE A 96 -15.98 -0.79 3.92
CA ILE A 96 -15.30 -0.80 2.62
C ILE A 96 -14.89 -2.24 2.33
N THR A 97 -15.26 -2.73 1.15
CA THR A 97 -14.79 -4.01 0.60
C THR A 97 -13.49 -3.78 -0.17
N VAL A 98 -12.46 -4.58 0.12
CA VAL A 98 -11.17 -4.54 -0.58
C VAL A 98 -11.00 -5.86 -1.29
N ASP A 99 -11.22 -5.88 -2.60
CA ASP A 99 -11.20 -7.07 -3.45
C ASP A 99 -10.40 -6.85 -4.75
N GLU A 100 -9.87 -5.66 -4.97
CA GLU A 100 -9.08 -5.33 -6.16
C GLU A 100 -7.82 -4.55 -5.77
N SER A 101 -6.82 -4.59 -6.64
CA SER A 101 -5.60 -3.76 -6.52
C SER A 101 -5.15 -3.29 -7.89
N LEU A 102 -4.79 -2.02 -7.99
CA LEU A 102 -4.27 -1.42 -9.20
C LEU A 102 -2.74 -1.43 -9.20
N THR A 103 -2.18 -1.94 -10.28
CA THR A 103 -0.75 -1.85 -10.59
C THR A 103 -0.60 -1.19 -11.94
N ARG A 104 0.33 -0.28 -12.10
CA ARG A 104 0.65 0.32 -13.38
C ARG A 104 1.84 -0.40 -14.00
N LEU A 105 1.62 -0.97 -15.19
CA LEU A 105 2.63 -1.68 -15.97
C LEU A 105 2.71 -1.06 -17.36
N ASP A 106 3.91 -0.70 -17.80
CA ASP A 106 4.16 -0.11 -19.14
C ASP A 106 3.27 1.11 -19.47
N GLY A 107 2.90 1.88 -18.45
CA GLY A 107 2.06 3.07 -18.59
C GLY A 107 0.55 2.81 -18.55
N GLU A 108 0.13 1.55 -18.50
CA GLU A 108 -1.28 1.15 -18.43
C GLU A 108 -1.68 0.73 -17.02
N ASP A 109 -2.92 1.07 -16.64
CA ASP A 109 -3.51 0.66 -15.37
C ASP A 109 -4.02 -0.78 -15.48
N LEU A 110 -3.43 -1.69 -14.72
CA LEU A 110 -3.86 -3.07 -14.60
C LEU A 110 -4.54 -3.28 -13.24
N ILE A 111 -5.85 -3.54 -13.26
CA ILE A 111 -6.61 -3.93 -12.06
C ILE A 111 -6.59 -5.45 -11.98
N THR A 112 -6.16 -5.97 -10.85
CA THR A 112 -6.08 -7.41 -10.59
C THR A 112 -6.83 -7.76 -9.31
N ALA A 113 -7.50 -8.91 -9.34
CA ALA A 113 -7.97 -9.52 -8.11
C ALA A 113 -6.78 -9.86 -7.19
N PRO A 114 -6.97 -9.93 -5.88
CA PRO A 114 -5.93 -10.32 -4.95
C PRO A 114 -5.35 -11.69 -5.28
N LYS A 115 -4.05 -11.87 -5.05
CA LYS A 115 -3.36 -13.15 -5.31
C LYS A 115 -3.90 -14.34 -4.50
N THR A 116 -4.61 -14.08 -3.40
CA THR A 116 -5.20 -15.10 -2.52
C THR A 116 -6.59 -14.65 -2.08
N GLU A 117 -7.52 -15.59 -1.91
CA GLU A 117 -8.86 -15.33 -1.38
C GLU A 117 -8.82 -14.64 0.01
N SER A 118 -7.82 -14.96 0.82
CA SER A 118 -7.61 -14.34 2.13
C SER A 118 -7.23 -12.85 2.07
N SER A 119 -6.96 -12.32 0.89
CA SER A 119 -6.66 -10.90 0.69
C SER A 119 -7.93 -10.06 0.44
N VAL A 120 -9.05 -10.70 0.09
CA VAL A 120 -10.36 -10.06 0.08
C VAL A 120 -10.80 -9.85 1.53
N ARG A 121 -11.13 -8.62 1.87
CA ARG A 121 -11.54 -8.27 3.22
C ARG A 121 -12.53 -7.11 3.23
N VAL A 122 -13.34 -7.09 4.27
CA VAL A 122 -14.25 -5.98 4.58
C VAL A 122 -13.69 -5.23 5.78
N ILE A 123 -13.60 -3.91 5.68
CA ILE A 123 -13.06 -3.03 6.71
C ILE A 123 -14.18 -2.13 7.20
N THR A 124 -14.44 -2.13 8.50
CA THR A 124 -15.38 -1.19 9.11
C THR A 124 -14.75 0.19 9.22
N ILE A 125 -15.48 1.23 8.84
CA ILE A 125 -15.04 2.62 8.91
C ILE A 125 -15.93 3.42 9.89
N HIS A 126 -15.32 4.36 10.62
CA HIS A 126 -16.02 5.21 11.57
C HIS A 126 -16.89 6.26 10.85
N LYS A 127 -17.85 6.82 11.56
CA LYS A 127 -18.89 7.70 10.98
C LYS A 127 -18.32 8.95 10.31
N GLU A 128 -17.32 9.55 10.92
CA GLU A 128 -16.67 10.75 10.40
C GLU A 128 -16.07 10.47 9.01
N LEU A 129 -15.34 9.36 8.84
CA LEU A 129 -14.78 8.99 7.54
C LEU A 129 -15.88 8.67 6.51
N GLN A 130 -17.03 8.12 6.96
CA GLN A 130 -18.18 7.90 6.08
C GLN A 130 -18.74 9.23 5.53
N GLU A 131 -18.86 10.24 6.39
CA GLU A 131 -19.36 11.56 6.01
C GLU A 131 -18.39 12.27 5.07
N GLU A 132 -17.11 12.25 5.38
CA GLU A 132 -16.03 12.78 4.52
C GLU A 132 -16.02 12.12 3.13
N LEU A 133 -16.21 10.79 3.08
CA LEU A 133 -16.31 10.04 1.82
C LEU A 133 -17.56 10.42 1.03
N LYS A 134 -18.72 10.61 1.67
CA LYS A 134 -19.94 11.07 1.00
C LYS A 134 -19.75 12.46 0.39
N GLU A 135 -19.17 13.38 1.16
CA GLU A 135 -18.86 14.73 0.68
C GLU A 135 -17.90 14.69 -0.51
N TYR A 136 -16.84 13.91 -0.41
CA TYR A 136 -15.88 13.76 -1.51
C TYR A 136 -16.52 13.18 -2.77
N ILE A 137 -17.30 12.09 -2.63
CA ILE A 137 -17.99 11.46 -3.77
C ILE A 137 -18.98 12.43 -4.43
N ALA A 138 -19.64 13.30 -3.65
CA ALA A 138 -20.53 14.32 -4.17
C ALA A 138 -19.82 15.38 -5.04
N THR A 139 -18.49 15.55 -4.88
CA THR A 139 -17.69 16.45 -5.73
C THR A 139 -17.28 15.82 -7.06
N LEU A 140 -17.37 14.48 -7.17
CA LEU A 140 -16.98 13.77 -8.39
C LEU A 140 -18.04 13.94 -9.49
N TYR A 141 -17.57 13.98 -10.74
CA TYR A 141 -18.45 14.16 -11.89
C TYR A 141 -18.91 12.82 -12.47
N HIS A 142 -20.21 12.71 -12.82
CA HIS A 142 -20.80 11.51 -13.43
C HIS A 142 -20.54 10.21 -12.68
N VAL A 143 -20.71 10.23 -11.36
CA VAL A 143 -20.50 9.06 -10.50
C VAL A 143 -21.44 7.91 -10.85
N ARG A 144 -20.85 6.71 -11.02
CA ARG A 144 -21.53 5.44 -11.19
C ARG A 144 -20.96 4.44 -10.17
N PRO A 145 -21.64 3.32 -9.89
CA PRO A 145 -21.11 2.32 -8.95
C PRO A 145 -19.65 1.88 -9.24
N GLY A 146 -19.29 1.72 -10.50
CA GLY A 146 -17.94 1.36 -10.94
C GLY A 146 -16.96 2.53 -11.11
N THR A 147 -17.31 3.75 -10.69
CA THR A 147 -16.38 4.89 -10.73
C THR A 147 -15.30 4.73 -9.66
N ARG A 148 -14.03 4.75 -10.07
CA ARG A 148 -12.89 4.77 -9.12
C ARG A 148 -12.82 6.14 -8.44
N LEU A 149 -12.64 6.15 -7.12
CA LEU A 149 -12.55 7.39 -6.34
C LEU A 149 -11.37 8.27 -6.80
N PHE A 150 -10.26 7.64 -7.12
CA PHE A 150 -9.01 8.31 -7.49
C PHE A 150 -8.63 8.06 -8.95
N ALA A 151 -9.62 8.08 -9.86
CA ALA A 151 -9.37 7.94 -11.29
C ALA A 151 -8.36 8.97 -11.80
N GLY A 152 -7.37 8.53 -12.58
CA GLY A 152 -6.31 9.39 -13.10
C GLY A 152 -5.19 9.73 -12.09
N ARG A 153 -5.29 9.30 -10.84
CA ARG A 153 -4.20 9.40 -9.87
C ARG A 153 -3.29 8.18 -9.94
N THR A 154 -2.03 8.36 -9.59
CA THR A 154 -1.01 7.32 -9.60
C THR A 154 -0.36 7.18 -8.22
N LYS A 155 0.33 6.07 -7.99
CA LYS A 155 1.14 5.89 -6.79
C LYS A 155 2.14 7.04 -6.61
N SER A 156 2.84 7.43 -7.68
CA SER A 156 3.80 8.54 -7.63
C SER A 156 3.15 9.88 -7.26
N PHE A 157 1.89 10.11 -7.67
CA PHE A 157 1.15 11.30 -7.24
C PHE A 157 1.04 11.33 -5.70
N PHE A 158 0.61 10.24 -5.08
CA PHE A 158 0.45 10.19 -3.63
C PHE A 158 1.79 10.17 -2.89
N GLU A 159 2.86 9.60 -3.47
CA GLU A 159 4.21 9.70 -2.92
C GLU A 159 4.69 11.16 -2.88
N HIS A 160 4.47 11.94 -3.93
CA HIS A 160 4.79 13.37 -3.97
C HIS A 160 3.92 14.18 -2.98
N GLU A 161 2.61 13.89 -2.88
CA GLU A 161 1.73 14.55 -1.92
C GLU A 161 2.12 14.22 -0.48
N MET A 162 2.54 12.99 -0.20
CA MET A 162 3.08 12.63 1.10
C MET A 162 4.36 13.41 1.42
N GLU A 163 5.30 13.51 0.48
CA GLU A 163 6.52 14.30 0.68
C GLU A 163 6.21 15.79 0.88
N ARG A 164 5.25 16.34 0.14
CA ARG A 164 4.76 17.70 0.32
C ARG A 164 4.18 17.90 1.73
N GLY A 165 3.28 17.02 2.16
CA GLY A 165 2.65 17.09 3.47
C GLY A 165 3.64 16.94 4.62
N ILE A 166 4.61 16.03 4.52
CA ILE A 166 5.70 15.88 5.49
C ILE A 166 6.51 17.16 5.60
N LYS A 167 6.83 17.79 4.47
CA LYS A 167 7.60 19.04 4.45
C LYS A 167 6.83 20.20 5.08
N LEU A 168 5.52 20.28 4.88
CA LEU A 168 4.65 21.33 5.44
C LEU A 168 4.41 21.14 6.94
N SER A 169 4.13 19.91 7.36
CA SER A 169 3.79 19.58 8.75
C SER A 169 5.01 19.39 9.67
N GLY A 170 6.18 19.11 9.09
CA GLY A 170 7.39 18.80 9.85
C GLY A 170 7.40 17.44 10.55
N VAL A 171 6.46 16.55 10.24
CA VAL A 171 6.44 15.19 10.80
C VAL A 171 7.55 14.31 10.22
N LYS A 172 7.89 13.22 10.91
CA LYS A 172 8.92 12.29 10.44
C LYS A 172 8.54 11.62 9.11
N LYS A 173 9.55 11.34 8.27
CA LYS A 173 9.32 10.65 7.00
C LYS A 173 8.94 9.19 7.23
N ILE A 174 7.81 8.78 6.64
CA ILE A 174 7.41 7.39 6.47
C ILE A 174 7.16 7.11 4.98
N THR A 175 6.79 5.88 4.63
CA THR A 175 6.46 5.48 3.24
C THR A 175 5.01 5.02 3.16
N VAL A 176 4.34 5.32 2.05
CA VAL A 176 3.00 4.81 1.71
C VAL A 176 3.06 3.34 1.28
#